data_968cc6cc786e22d90ba52a96b80ae935
#
_entry.id   968cc6cc786e22d90ba52a96b80ae935
#
_cell.length_a   1.000
_cell.length_b   1.000
_cell.length_c   1.000
_cell.angle_alpha   90.00
_cell.angle_beta   90.00
_cell.angle_gamma   90.00
#
_symmetry.space_group_name_H-M   'P 1'
#
loop_
_entity.id
_entity.type
_entity.pdbx_description
1 polymer ?
#
loop_
_entity_poly.entity_id
_entity_poly.type
_entity_poly.pdbx_seq_one_letter_code
_entity_poly.pdbx_strand_id
1 'polypeptide(L)'
;MKFTALTVVIVFVTIFEDHKKGYFKGSGYTLVGLVFAMLCVLIESLSTYFVVSISGIFIGIGMTILLILNLIKTIHDIQAMERGRQKIEMDERRNQMEAISLQMMQTLSTTIEAKDEYTRGHSHRVAEYAVLIAEELGWDKKEIRNLRNAAHLYDIGRIGIPDSILNKPTRLTEEEYAVIKEHTIIGAEILKNITLIDHVKEVARSHHERYDGKGYPDGLKGEEIPLYARIIAIADSYDAMKSRKIYRNPLADEIIY
;
A
#
# COMPACT_ATOMS: atom_id res chain seq x y z
N MET A 1 -16.52 -10.47 60.74
CA MET A 1 -15.10 -10.92 60.62
C MET A 1 -14.86 -12.08 59.68
N LYS A 2 -15.62 -13.19 59.73
CA LYS A 2 -15.36 -14.33 58.79
C LYS A 2 -15.69 -14.06 57.31
N PHE A 3 -16.61 -13.13 57.02
CA PHE A 3 -17.02 -12.82 55.65
C PHE A 3 -15.98 -12.00 54.87
N THR A 4 -15.33 -11.03 55.51
CA THR A 4 -14.32 -10.17 54.86
C THR A 4 -13.06 -10.91 54.46
N ALA A 5 -12.56 -11.79 55.31
CA ALA A 5 -11.39 -12.64 55.00
C ALA A 5 -11.66 -13.61 53.83
N LEU A 6 -12.87 -14.18 53.76
CA LEU A 6 -13.27 -15.07 52.69
C LEU A 6 -13.36 -14.35 51.35
N THR A 7 -13.91 -13.13 51.34
CA THR A 7 -14.04 -12.31 50.10
C THR A 7 -12.67 -11.93 49.54
N VAL A 8 -11.71 -11.56 50.43
CA VAL A 8 -10.35 -11.24 50.00
C VAL A 8 -9.62 -12.46 49.44
N VAL A 9 -9.81 -13.63 50.03
CA VAL A 9 -9.22 -14.89 49.51
C VAL A 9 -9.81 -15.25 48.15
N ILE A 10 -11.13 -15.10 47.95
CA ILE A 10 -11.77 -15.37 46.66
C ILE A 10 -11.24 -14.41 45.58
N VAL A 11 -11.18 -13.12 45.87
CA VAL A 11 -10.64 -12.11 44.92
C VAL A 11 -9.18 -12.42 44.57
N PHE A 12 -8.37 -12.80 45.56
CA PHE A 12 -6.97 -13.16 45.35
C PHE A 12 -6.84 -14.40 44.47
N VAL A 13 -7.58 -15.45 44.74
CA VAL A 13 -7.57 -16.70 43.91
C VAL A 13 -8.00 -16.41 42.47
N THR A 14 -9.04 -15.60 42.28
CA THR A 14 -9.54 -15.26 40.94
C THR A 14 -8.47 -14.46 40.16
N ILE A 15 -7.88 -13.45 40.78
CA ILE A 15 -6.81 -12.64 40.12
C ILE A 15 -5.56 -13.48 39.87
N PHE A 16 -5.21 -14.39 40.73
CA PHE A 16 -4.07 -15.28 40.56
C PHE A 16 -4.27 -16.29 39.45
N GLU A 17 -5.48 -16.86 39.33
CA GLU A 17 -5.84 -17.72 38.21
C GLU A 17 -5.82 -17.01 36.88
N ASP A 18 -6.33 -15.77 36.82
CA ASP A 18 -6.35 -14.96 35.61
C ASP A 18 -4.93 -14.52 35.21
N HIS A 19 -4.05 -14.28 36.18
CA HIS A 19 -2.63 -14.04 35.90
C HIS A 19 -1.95 -15.29 35.30
N LYS A 20 -2.27 -16.48 35.81
CA LYS A 20 -1.72 -17.76 35.32
C LYS A 20 -2.20 -18.08 33.89
N LYS A 21 -3.41 -17.65 33.52
CA LYS A 21 -3.99 -17.78 32.16
C LYS A 21 -3.47 -16.73 31.16
N GLY A 22 -2.60 -15.82 31.59
CA GLY A 22 -1.96 -14.83 30.71
C GLY A 22 -2.84 -13.61 30.34
N TYR A 23 -4.03 -13.46 30.91
CA TYR A 23 -4.91 -12.32 30.68
C TYR A 23 -4.33 -10.99 31.16
N PHE A 24 -3.32 -11.01 32.05
CA PHE A 24 -2.73 -9.82 32.66
C PHE A 24 -1.23 -9.64 32.37
N LYS A 25 -0.74 -10.10 31.21
CA LYS A 25 0.64 -9.87 30.82
C LYS A 25 0.90 -8.37 30.64
N GLY A 26 1.56 -7.76 31.64
CA GLY A 26 2.02 -6.36 31.60
C GLY A 26 1.40 -5.40 32.60
N SER A 27 0.48 -5.81 33.50
CA SER A 27 -0.16 -4.89 34.45
C SER A 27 0.49 -4.87 35.83
N GLY A 28 1.57 -4.10 35.99
CA GLY A 28 2.11 -3.77 37.32
C GLY A 28 1.10 -3.13 38.25
N TYR A 29 0.10 -2.46 37.71
CA TYR A 29 -0.97 -1.76 38.45
C TYR A 29 -1.90 -2.71 39.22
N THR A 30 -2.22 -3.88 38.69
CA THR A 30 -3.02 -4.89 39.40
C THR A 30 -2.27 -5.48 40.59
N LEU A 31 -0.95 -5.68 40.48
CA LEU A 31 -0.12 -6.17 41.56
C LEU A 31 -0.02 -5.12 42.69
N VAL A 32 0.16 -3.85 42.33
CA VAL A 32 0.21 -2.73 43.30
C VAL A 32 -1.13 -2.59 44.02
N GLY A 33 -2.26 -2.67 43.30
CA GLY A 33 -3.59 -2.62 43.91
C GLY A 33 -3.85 -3.78 44.88
N LEU A 34 -3.35 -4.97 44.52
CA LEU A 34 -3.48 -6.17 45.35
C LEU A 34 -2.65 -6.09 46.64
N VAL A 35 -1.41 -5.61 46.55
CA VAL A 35 -0.54 -5.37 47.67
C VAL A 35 -1.16 -4.31 48.62
N PHE A 36 -1.71 -3.25 48.06
CA PHE A 36 -2.38 -2.21 48.84
C PHE A 36 -3.65 -2.72 49.55
N ALA A 37 -4.49 -3.51 48.86
CA ALA A 37 -5.65 -4.16 49.47
C ALA A 37 -5.24 -5.12 50.64
N MET A 38 -4.18 -5.90 50.47
CA MET A 38 -3.64 -6.75 51.55
C MET A 38 -3.15 -5.93 52.76
N LEU A 39 -2.46 -4.81 52.50
CA LEU A 39 -2.01 -3.88 53.56
C LEU A 39 -3.18 -3.31 54.32
N CYS A 40 -4.27 -2.90 53.67
CA CYS A 40 -5.48 -2.39 54.31
C CYS A 40 -6.15 -3.48 55.18
N VAL A 41 -6.23 -4.72 54.71
CA VAL A 41 -6.75 -5.87 55.53
C VAL A 41 -5.87 -6.13 56.75
N LEU A 42 -4.57 -6.02 56.61
CA LEU A 42 -3.61 -6.23 57.69
C LEU A 42 -3.72 -5.12 58.76
N ILE A 43 -3.87 -3.86 58.34
CA ILE A 43 -4.11 -2.72 59.21
C ILE A 43 -5.44 -2.88 59.94
N GLU A 44 -6.50 -3.34 59.26
CA GLU A 44 -7.82 -3.61 59.88
C GLU A 44 -7.72 -4.71 60.95
N SER A 45 -7.00 -5.81 60.63
CA SER A 45 -6.78 -6.91 61.57
C SER A 45 -6.01 -6.46 62.83
N LEU A 46 -5.02 -5.61 62.65
CA LEU A 46 -4.28 -5.00 63.75
C LEU A 46 -5.10 -4.00 64.55
N SER A 47 -6.00 -3.20 63.90
CA SER A 47 -6.84 -2.21 64.57
C SER A 47 -7.93 -2.83 65.44
N THR A 48 -8.42 -4.02 65.14
CA THR A 48 -9.32 -4.77 66.00
C THR A 48 -8.69 -5.19 67.34
N TYR A 49 -7.37 -5.30 67.40
CA TYR A 49 -6.62 -5.57 68.61
C TYR A 49 -6.47 -4.31 69.52
N PHE A 50 -6.53 -3.10 68.94
CA PHE A 50 -6.28 -1.83 69.66
C PHE A 50 -7.53 -0.99 69.95
N VAL A 51 -8.77 -1.52 69.84
CA VAL A 51 -10.04 -0.86 70.18
C VAL A 51 -10.23 0.53 69.47
N VAL A 52 -9.70 0.72 68.28
CA VAL A 52 -9.86 1.97 67.52
C VAL A 52 -10.65 1.70 66.24
N SER A 53 -11.86 2.27 66.14
CA SER A 53 -12.83 2.11 65.02
C SER A 53 -12.43 2.92 63.76
N ILE A 54 -11.16 2.85 63.34
CA ILE A 54 -10.66 3.56 62.15
C ILE A 54 -10.65 2.66 60.90
N SER A 55 -10.91 1.40 61.07
CA SER A 55 -10.70 0.34 60.08
C SER A 55 -11.57 0.44 58.84
N GLY A 56 -12.83 0.79 58.95
CA GLY A 56 -13.75 0.86 57.79
C GLY A 56 -13.37 1.90 56.74
N ILE A 57 -12.73 3.00 57.18
CA ILE A 57 -12.30 4.09 56.27
C ILE A 57 -11.14 3.64 55.36
N PHE A 58 -10.16 2.93 55.92
CA PHE A 58 -9.00 2.46 55.15
C PHE A 58 -9.37 1.39 54.12
N ILE A 59 -10.31 0.50 54.43
CA ILE A 59 -10.82 -0.50 53.45
C ILE A 59 -11.58 0.21 52.32
N GLY A 60 -12.44 1.19 52.66
CA GLY A 60 -13.18 1.98 51.69
C GLY A 60 -12.24 2.69 50.72
N ILE A 61 -11.18 3.36 51.25
CA ILE A 61 -10.17 4.04 50.42
C ILE A 61 -9.40 2.99 49.52
N GLY A 62 -8.98 1.87 50.09
CA GLY A 62 -8.27 0.82 49.32
C GLY A 62 -9.13 0.26 48.19
N MET A 63 -10.40 -0.02 48.43
CA MET A 63 -11.32 -0.52 47.38
C MET A 63 -11.57 0.55 46.33
N THR A 64 -11.69 1.81 46.69
CA THR A 64 -11.87 2.90 45.73
C THR A 64 -10.66 3.08 44.82
N ILE A 65 -9.46 3.03 45.38
CA ILE A 65 -8.22 3.10 44.60
C ILE A 65 -8.13 1.90 43.64
N LEU A 66 -8.45 0.70 44.12
CA LEU A 66 -8.45 -0.50 43.26
C LEU A 66 -9.43 -0.36 42.11
N LEU A 67 -10.63 0.13 42.33
CA LEU A 67 -11.63 0.37 41.30
C LEU A 67 -11.15 1.40 40.27
N ILE A 68 -10.55 2.51 40.74
CA ILE A 68 -9.99 3.54 39.87
C ILE A 68 -8.88 2.97 38.99
N LEU A 69 -7.95 2.21 39.58
CA LEU A 69 -6.85 1.59 38.83
C LEU A 69 -7.36 0.59 37.79
N ASN A 70 -8.37 -0.20 38.12
CA ASN A 70 -8.99 -1.12 37.15
C ASN A 70 -9.72 -0.36 36.04
N LEU A 71 -10.41 0.74 36.36
CA LEU A 71 -11.07 1.58 35.37
C LEU A 71 -10.05 2.21 34.40
N ILE A 72 -8.96 2.77 34.92
CA ILE A 72 -7.88 3.34 34.10
C ILE A 72 -7.30 2.28 33.17
N LYS A 73 -7.05 1.09 33.70
CA LYS A 73 -6.55 -0.03 32.89
C LYS A 73 -7.53 -0.39 31.77
N THR A 74 -8.82 -0.55 32.12
CA THR A 74 -9.86 -0.92 31.15
C THR A 74 -9.95 0.15 30.03
N ILE A 75 -9.91 1.43 30.37
CA ILE A 75 -9.90 2.53 29.40
C ILE A 75 -8.66 2.43 28.49
N HIS A 76 -7.48 2.18 29.07
CA HIS A 76 -6.26 2.03 28.29
C HIS A 76 -6.33 0.84 27.33
N ASP A 77 -6.83 -0.31 27.79
CA ASP A 77 -6.97 -1.52 26.97
C ASP A 77 -7.99 -1.31 25.83
N ILE A 78 -9.12 -0.62 26.11
CA ILE A 78 -10.10 -0.25 25.07
C ILE A 78 -9.46 0.68 24.03
N GLN A 79 -8.74 1.73 24.47
CA GLN A 79 -8.06 2.64 23.55
C GLN A 79 -6.99 1.93 22.69
N ALA A 80 -6.26 0.99 23.27
CA ALA A 80 -5.27 0.20 22.53
C ALA A 80 -5.95 -0.69 21.46
N MET A 81 -7.09 -1.30 21.81
CA MET A 81 -7.88 -2.13 20.90
C MET A 81 -8.49 -1.29 19.76
N GLU A 82 -9.04 -0.12 20.07
CA GLU A 82 -9.57 0.81 19.06
C GLU A 82 -8.49 1.30 18.08
N ARG A 83 -7.30 1.68 18.59
CA ARG A 83 -6.17 2.04 17.72
C ARG A 83 -5.74 0.89 16.82
N GLY A 84 -5.71 -0.32 17.34
CA GLY A 84 -5.43 -1.53 16.55
C GLY A 84 -6.45 -1.74 15.43
N ARG A 85 -7.74 -1.61 15.76
CA ARG A 85 -8.83 -1.73 14.79
C ARG A 85 -8.79 -0.65 13.72
N GLN A 86 -8.60 0.61 14.12
CA GLN A 86 -8.48 1.72 13.17
C GLN A 86 -7.31 1.53 12.20
N LYS A 87 -6.17 1.02 12.69
CA LYS A 87 -5.02 0.73 11.82
C LYS A 87 -5.36 -0.35 10.79
N ILE A 88 -6.02 -1.42 11.19
CA ILE A 88 -6.43 -2.50 10.27
C ILE A 88 -7.41 -1.94 9.23
N GLU A 89 -8.44 -1.20 9.64
CA GLU A 89 -9.41 -0.59 8.73
C GLU A 89 -8.76 0.40 7.74
N MET A 90 -7.77 1.16 8.18
CA MET A 90 -7.02 2.07 7.30
C MET A 90 -6.16 1.32 6.29
N ASP A 91 -5.50 0.24 6.70
CA ASP A 91 -4.70 -0.60 5.81
C ASP A 91 -5.59 -1.33 4.78
N GLU A 92 -6.75 -1.83 5.19
CA GLU A 92 -7.74 -2.44 4.28
C GLU A 92 -8.27 -1.42 3.26
N ARG A 93 -8.66 -0.22 3.70
CA ARG A 93 -9.11 0.84 2.79
C ARG A 93 -8.03 1.25 1.80
N ARG A 94 -6.77 1.35 2.25
CA ARG A 94 -5.65 1.66 1.37
C ARG A 94 -5.48 0.57 0.31
N ASN A 95 -5.48 -0.69 0.70
CA ASN A 95 -5.33 -1.83 -0.22
C ASN A 95 -6.49 -1.89 -1.22
N GLN A 96 -7.71 -1.63 -0.79
CA GLN A 96 -8.88 -1.54 -1.68
C GLN A 96 -8.74 -0.40 -2.69
N MET A 97 -8.30 0.78 -2.24
CA MET A 97 -8.10 1.93 -3.11
C MET A 97 -7.00 1.66 -4.14
N GLU A 98 -5.88 1.04 -3.75
CA GLU A 98 -4.81 0.63 -4.65
C GLU A 98 -5.32 -0.38 -5.70
N ALA A 99 -6.12 -1.36 -5.30
CA ALA A 99 -6.70 -2.33 -6.22
C ALA A 99 -7.68 -1.69 -7.23
N ILE A 100 -8.56 -0.80 -6.75
CA ILE A 100 -9.49 -0.06 -7.62
C ILE A 100 -8.71 0.82 -8.61
N SER A 101 -7.70 1.52 -8.13
CA SER A 101 -6.85 2.37 -8.98
C SER A 101 -6.18 1.56 -10.10
N LEU A 102 -5.63 0.39 -9.77
CA LEU A 102 -5.02 -0.50 -10.76
C LEU A 102 -6.06 -1.01 -11.78
N GLN A 103 -7.24 -1.42 -11.33
CA GLN A 103 -8.31 -1.85 -12.23
C GLN A 103 -8.75 -0.72 -13.17
N MET A 104 -8.86 0.51 -12.68
CA MET A 104 -9.18 1.67 -13.52
C MET A 104 -8.11 1.90 -14.59
N MET A 105 -6.83 1.86 -14.23
CA MET A 105 -5.72 2.01 -15.18
C MET A 105 -5.72 0.91 -16.23
N GLN A 106 -5.93 -0.34 -15.85
CA GLN A 106 -6.03 -1.47 -16.76
C GLN A 106 -7.24 -1.34 -17.70
N THR A 107 -8.38 -0.87 -17.18
CA THR A 107 -9.57 -0.64 -17.98
C THR A 107 -9.34 0.47 -19.02
N LEU A 108 -8.72 1.58 -18.63
CA LEU A 108 -8.34 2.65 -19.53
C LEU A 108 -7.37 2.15 -20.62
N SER A 109 -6.33 1.42 -20.22
CA SER A 109 -5.38 0.82 -21.14
C SER A 109 -6.08 -0.11 -22.15
N THR A 110 -6.93 -1.03 -21.66
CA THR A 110 -7.70 -1.95 -22.52
C THR A 110 -8.65 -1.20 -23.46
N THR A 111 -9.23 -0.08 -23.02
CA THR A 111 -10.11 0.75 -23.85
C THR A 111 -9.33 1.40 -24.99
N ILE A 112 -8.10 1.83 -24.73
CA ILE A 112 -7.22 2.39 -25.76
C ILE A 112 -6.75 1.30 -26.71
N GLU A 113 -6.37 0.15 -26.19
CA GLU A 113 -5.99 -1.02 -26.98
C GLU A 113 -7.13 -1.54 -27.86
N ALA A 114 -8.39 -1.37 -27.46
CA ALA A 114 -9.56 -1.72 -28.28
C ALA A 114 -9.68 -0.85 -29.54
N LYS A 115 -9.05 0.33 -29.54
CA LYS A 115 -8.94 1.22 -30.70
C LYS A 115 -7.91 0.75 -31.73
N ASP A 116 -6.92 -0.03 -31.29
CA ASP A 116 -5.84 -0.62 -32.10
C ASP A 116 -5.95 -2.15 -32.04
N GLU A 117 -6.44 -2.78 -33.10
CA GLU A 117 -6.72 -4.23 -33.16
C GLU A 117 -5.52 -5.10 -32.81
N TYR A 118 -4.30 -4.57 -32.84
CA TYR A 118 -3.05 -5.31 -32.72
C TYR A 118 -2.38 -5.17 -31.35
N THR A 119 -2.92 -4.31 -30.47
CA THR A 119 -2.29 -4.02 -29.16
C THR A 119 -2.98 -4.71 -27.98
N ARG A 120 -3.90 -5.63 -28.22
CA ARG A 120 -4.61 -6.31 -27.12
C ARG A 120 -3.65 -6.95 -26.11
N GLY A 121 -3.70 -6.51 -24.85
CA GLY A 121 -2.86 -6.96 -23.74
C GLY A 121 -1.39 -6.52 -23.83
N HIS A 122 -1.05 -5.65 -24.76
CA HIS A 122 0.30 -5.15 -24.96
C HIS A 122 0.80 -4.36 -23.74
N SER A 123 0.06 -3.36 -23.30
CA SER A 123 0.45 -2.53 -22.15
C SER A 123 0.63 -3.35 -20.87
N HIS A 124 -0.16 -4.41 -20.70
CA HIS A 124 0.01 -5.33 -19.57
C HIS A 124 1.34 -6.08 -19.64
N ARG A 125 1.68 -6.68 -20.81
CA ARG A 125 2.96 -7.38 -20.99
C ARG A 125 4.15 -6.44 -20.87
N VAL A 126 4.06 -5.23 -21.43
CA VAL A 126 5.09 -4.19 -21.27
C VAL A 126 5.30 -3.84 -19.81
N ALA A 127 4.21 -3.71 -19.03
CA ALA A 127 4.31 -3.45 -17.59
C ALA A 127 5.00 -4.61 -16.84
N GLU A 128 4.73 -5.87 -17.20
CA GLU A 128 5.40 -7.03 -16.61
C GLU A 128 6.90 -7.05 -16.94
N TYR A 129 7.27 -6.82 -18.19
CA TYR A 129 8.68 -6.76 -18.60
C TYR A 129 9.42 -5.59 -17.94
N ALA A 130 8.79 -4.42 -17.85
CA ALA A 130 9.37 -3.27 -17.16
C ALA A 130 9.61 -3.55 -15.67
N VAL A 131 8.68 -4.25 -15.01
CA VAL A 131 8.83 -4.66 -13.61
C VAL A 131 10.01 -5.62 -13.44
N LEU A 132 10.16 -6.63 -14.30
CA LEU A 132 11.30 -7.56 -14.24
C LEU A 132 12.63 -6.81 -14.37
N ILE A 133 12.73 -5.83 -15.27
CA ILE A 133 13.93 -5.00 -15.41
C ILE A 133 14.19 -4.21 -14.13
N ALA A 134 13.16 -3.60 -13.55
CA ALA A 134 13.31 -2.78 -12.35
C ALA A 134 13.67 -3.62 -11.10
N GLU A 135 13.13 -4.85 -10.99
CA GLU A 135 13.51 -5.81 -9.93
C GLU A 135 14.98 -6.18 -10.03
N GLU A 136 15.48 -6.47 -11.23
CA GLU A 136 16.89 -6.79 -11.48
C GLU A 136 17.81 -5.60 -11.21
N LEU A 137 17.33 -4.37 -11.43
CA LEU A 137 18.03 -3.14 -11.07
C LEU A 137 17.99 -2.82 -9.57
N GLY A 138 17.29 -3.63 -8.77
CA GLY A 138 17.21 -3.49 -7.32
C GLY A 138 16.31 -2.35 -6.83
N TRP A 139 15.31 -1.94 -7.62
CA TRP A 139 14.38 -0.88 -7.26
C TRP A 139 13.51 -1.27 -6.07
N ASP A 140 13.07 -0.29 -5.30
CA ASP A 140 12.16 -0.52 -4.20
C ASP A 140 10.72 -0.80 -4.69
N LYS A 141 9.88 -1.32 -3.77
CA LYS A 141 8.48 -1.68 -4.08
C LYS A 141 7.63 -0.48 -4.53
N LYS A 142 7.97 0.74 -4.09
CA LYS A 142 7.23 1.95 -4.47
C LYS A 142 7.59 2.35 -5.90
N GLU A 143 8.86 2.35 -6.23
CA GLU A 143 9.36 2.66 -7.58
C GLU A 143 8.84 1.65 -8.61
N ILE A 144 8.91 0.34 -8.30
CA ILE A 144 8.35 -0.73 -9.14
C ILE A 144 6.86 -0.53 -9.38
N ARG A 145 6.09 -0.18 -8.35
CA ARG A 145 4.66 0.10 -8.49
C ARG A 145 4.38 1.31 -9.37
N ASN A 146 5.15 2.39 -9.21
CA ASN A 146 5.02 3.59 -10.04
C ASN A 146 5.35 3.29 -11.50
N LEU A 147 6.42 2.53 -11.75
CA LEU A 147 6.80 2.10 -13.10
C LEU A 147 5.71 1.24 -13.74
N ARG A 148 5.17 0.27 -13.03
CA ARG A 148 4.05 -0.57 -13.49
C ARG A 148 2.85 0.27 -13.89
N ASN A 149 2.47 1.21 -13.03
CA ASN A 149 1.31 2.09 -13.27
C ASN A 149 1.56 3.01 -14.48
N ALA A 150 2.75 3.56 -14.62
CA ALA A 150 3.13 4.36 -15.78
C ALA A 150 3.12 3.53 -17.08
N ALA A 151 3.57 2.27 -17.01
CA ALA A 151 3.55 1.35 -18.14
C ALA A 151 2.13 0.95 -18.61
N HIS A 152 1.12 1.04 -17.76
CA HIS A 152 -0.27 0.88 -18.20
C HIS A 152 -0.82 2.09 -18.96
N LEU A 153 -0.23 3.29 -18.79
CA LEU A 153 -0.79 4.54 -19.27
C LEU A 153 0.08 5.24 -20.34
N TYR A 154 1.28 4.72 -20.63
CA TYR A 154 2.25 5.41 -21.49
C TYR A 154 1.72 5.73 -22.90
N ASP A 155 0.87 4.88 -23.43
CA ASP A 155 0.27 4.96 -24.76
C ASP A 155 -1.13 5.60 -24.77
N ILE A 156 -1.59 6.21 -23.65
CA ILE A 156 -2.94 6.79 -23.53
C ILE A 156 -3.23 7.81 -24.61
N GLY A 157 -2.23 8.49 -25.12
CA GLY A 157 -2.37 9.50 -26.16
C GLY A 157 -2.83 8.97 -27.52
N ARG A 158 -2.80 7.66 -27.76
CA ARG A 158 -3.37 7.03 -28.97
C ARG A 158 -4.86 7.29 -29.11
N ILE A 159 -5.54 7.63 -28.01
CA ILE A 159 -6.96 8.05 -28.06
C ILE A 159 -7.17 9.26 -28.97
N GLY A 160 -6.18 10.15 -29.08
CA GLY A 160 -6.22 11.34 -29.93
C GLY A 160 -5.87 11.11 -31.41
N ILE A 161 -5.39 9.92 -31.76
CA ILE A 161 -4.98 9.60 -33.13
C ILE A 161 -6.20 9.11 -33.93
N PRO A 162 -6.43 9.62 -35.16
CA PRO A 162 -7.52 9.14 -36.02
C PRO A 162 -7.41 7.64 -36.33
N ASP A 163 -8.54 6.91 -36.26
CA ASP A 163 -8.59 5.46 -36.49
C ASP A 163 -8.15 5.09 -37.92
N SER A 164 -8.42 5.96 -38.88
CA SER A 164 -8.00 5.78 -40.29
C SER A 164 -6.47 5.75 -40.46
N ILE A 165 -5.72 6.38 -39.54
CA ILE A 165 -4.25 6.38 -39.52
C ILE A 165 -3.76 5.25 -38.64
N LEU A 166 -4.33 5.12 -37.44
CA LEU A 166 -3.90 4.12 -36.45
C LEU A 166 -4.04 2.67 -36.97
N ASN A 167 -5.16 2.38 -37.65
CA ASN A 167 -5.49 1.04 -38.18
C ASN A 167 -5.25 0.92 -39.70
N LYS A 168 -4.44 1.80 -40.28
CA LYS A 168 -4.16 1.76 -41.73
C LYS A 168 -3.47 0.43 -42.11
N PRO A 169 -4.03 -0.34 -43.06
CA PRO A 169 -3.49 -1.64 -43.45
C PRO A 169 -2.25 -1.56 -44.33
N THR A 170 -1.84 -0.37 -44.76
CA THR A 170 -0.65 -0.14 -45.59
C THR A 170 0.43 0.63 -44.84
N ARG A 171 1.59 0.81 -45.44
CA ARG A 171 2.61 1.67 -44.84
C ARG A 171 2.10 3.10 -44.70
N LEU A 172 2.43 3.73 -43.59
CA LEU A 172 2.15 5.14 -43.34
C LEU A 172 3.01 6.02 -44.24
N THR A 173 2.47 7.15 -44.67
CA THR A 173 3.27 8.24 -45.27
C THR A 173 4.04 8.96 -44.13
N GLU A 174 4.98 9.83 -44.51
CA GLU A 174 5.72 10.65 -43.55
C GLU A 174 4.80 11.56 -42.74
N GLU A 175 3.77 12.12 -43.38
CA GLU A 175 2.77 12.99 -42.76
C GLU A 175 1.91 12.21 -41.77
N GLU A 176 1.44 11.00 -42.14
CA GLU A 176 0.67 10.12 -41.26
C GLU A 176 1.51 9.65 -40.09
N TYR A 177 2.79 9.33 -40.33
CA TYR A 177 3.71 8.96 -39.24
C TYR A 177 3.96 10.15 -38.29
N ALA A 178 4.01 11.38 -38.81
CA ALA A 178 4.07 12.57 -37.96
C ALA A 178 2.86 12.66 -37.04
N VAL A 179 1.64 12.38 -37.52
CA VAL A 179 0.41 12.34 -36.71
C VAL A 179 0.49 11.24 -35.65
N ILE A 180 0.99 10.04 -36.00
CA ILE A 180 1.19 8.96 -34.99
C ILE A 180 2.11 9.44 -33.86
N LYS A 181 3.19 10.14 -34.16
CA LYS A 181 4.12 10.63 -33.13
C LYS A 181 3.48 11.59 -32.14
N GLU A 182 2.41 12.28 -32.52
CA GLU A 182 1.69 13.20 -31.62
C GLU A 182 1.10 12.50 -30.38
N HIS A 183 0.89 11.16 -30.41
CA HIS A 183 0.36 10.45 -29.24
C HIS A 183 1.22 10.67 -27.98
N THR A 184 2.53 10.85 -28.11
CA THR A 184 3.43 11.11 -26.99
C THR A 184 3.12 12.45 -26.32
N ILE A 185 2.87 13.48 -27.12
CA ILE A 185 2.52 14.82 -26.66
C ILE A 185 1.12 14.82 -26.07
N ILE A 186 0.16 14.21 -26.77
CA ILE A 186 -1.24 14.09 -26.32
C ILE A 186 -1.30 13.30 -25.00
N GLY A 187 -0.56 12.19 -24.89
CA GLY A 187 -0.48 11.39 -23.68
C GLY A 187 0.07 12.18 -22.49
N ALA A 188 1.15 12.91 -22.69
CA ALA A 188 1.72 13.78 -21.67
C ALA A 188 0.75 14.87 -21.21
N GLU A 189 -0.05 15.43 -22.14
CA GLU A 189 -1.04 16.45 -21.83
C GLU A 189 -2.24 15.87 -21.05
N ILE A 190 -2.71 14.68 -21.41
CA ILE A 190 -3.77 13.96 -20.68
C ILE A 190 -3.31 13.67 -19.24
N LEU A 191 -2.08 13.25 -19.05
CA LEU A 191 -1.54 12.82 -17.77
C LEU A 191 -0.95 13.95 -16.92
N LYS A 192 -0.93 15.18 -17.39
CA LYS A 192 -0.25 16.31 -16.71
C LYS A 192 -0.74 16.58 -15.28
N ASN A 193 -2.00 16.27 -14.98
CA ASN A 193 -2.61 16.50 -13.68
C ASN A 193 -2.59 15.24 -12.77
N ILE A 194 -2.04 14.12 -13.24
CA ILE A 194 -1.88 12.90 -12.45
C ILE A 194 -0.64 13.06 -11.58
N THR A 195 -0.86 13.28 -10.27
CA THR A 195 0.22 13.46 -9.27
C THR A 195 0.45 12.22 -8.42
N LEU A 196 -0.40 11.21 -8.54
CA LEU A 196 -0.33 9.98 -7.74
C LEU A 196 0.63 8.93 -8.30
N ILE A 197 1.05 9.09 -9.55
CA ILE A 197 1.97 8.18 -10.25
C ILE A 197 3.18 9.01 -10.66
N ASP A 198 4.30 8.76 -9.99
CA ASP A 198 5.53 9.48 -10.29
C ASP A 198 5.97 9.19 -11.74
N HIS A 199 6.46 10.20 -12.43
CA HIS A 199 7.01 10.14 -13.79
C HIS A 199 6.05 9.70 -14.91
N VAL A 200 4.73 9.58 -14.66
CA VAL A 200 3.79 9.07 -15.69
C VAL A 200 3.72 9.96 -16.92
N LYS A 201 3.75 11.28 -16.73
CA LYS A 201 3.76 12.28 -17.82
C LYS A 201 5.03 12.19 -18.66
N GLU A 202 6.19 12.13 -17.99
CA GLU A 202 7.49 12.03 -18.64
C GLU A 202 7.61 10.72 -19.42
N VAL A 203 7.10 9.62 -18.89
CA VAL A 203 7.05 8.33 -19.59
C VAL A 203 6.21 8.43 -20.85
N ALA A 204 4.99 8.94 -20.75
CA ALA A 204 4.12 9.09 -21.93
C ALA A 204 4.75 9.95 -23.01
N ARG A 205 5.51 11.00 -22.62
CA ARG A 205 6.18 11.87 -23.55
C ARG A 205 7.41 11.23 -24.20
N SER A 206 8.22 10.48 -23.41
CA SER A 206 9.60 10.17 -23.80
C SER A 206 9.87 8.67 -24.08
N HIS A 207 8.85 7.80 -24.06
CA HIS A 207 9.06 6.36 -24.28
C HIS A 207 9.49 5.99 -25.71
N HIS A 208 9.36 6.89 -26.67
CA HIS A 208 9.89 6.76 -28.02
C HIS A 208 11.17 7.57 -28.27
N GLU A 209 11.73 8.17 -27.22
CA GLU A 209 13.09 8.70 -27.32
C GLU A 209 14.11 7.59 -27.47
N ARG A 210 15.21 7.89 -28.17
CA ARG A 210 16.26 6.93 -28.46
C ARG A 210 17.57 7.38 -27.86
N TYR A 211 18.33 6.45 -27.33
CA TYR A 211 19.62 6.74 -26.70
C TYR A 211 20.60 7.47 -27.65
N ASP A 212 20.46 7.27 -28.97
CA ASP A 212 21.23 7.94 -30.01
C ASP A 212 20.73 9.37 -30.36
N GLY A 213 19.63 9.84 -29.74
CA GLY A 213 19.02 11.14 -29.98
C GLY A 213 18.18 11.23 -31.27
N LYS A 214 17.88 10.11 -31.91
CA LYS A 214 17.04 10.03 -33.13
C LYS A 214 15.59 9.67 -32.82
N GLY A 215 15.20 9.75 -31.55
CA GLY A 215 13.86 9.51 -31.09
C GLY A 215 12.94 10.73 -31.27
N TYR A 216 11.79 10.66 -30.63
CA TYR A 216 10.79 11.74 -30.62
C TYR A 216 10.05 11.75 -29.28
N PRO A 217 9.39 12.88 -28.90
CA PRO A 217 9.16 14.10 -29.67
C PRO A 217 10.28 15.13 -29.51
N ASP A 218 11.12 15.05 -28.47
CA ASP A 218 12.07 16.10 -28.10
C ASP A 218 13.50 15.85 -28.63
N GLY A 219 13.81 14.62 -29.09
CA GLY A 219 15.13 14.23 -29.55
C GLY A 219 16.16 14.12 -28.42
N LEU A 220 15.73 13.74 -27.22
CA LEU A 220 16.58 13.55 -26.05
C LEU A 220 17.62 12.46 -26.29
N LYS A 221 18.82 12.63 -25.71
CA LYS A 221 19.93 11.74 -25.94
C LYS A 221 20.50 11.19 -24.63
N GLY A 222 20.83 9.92 -24.63
CA GLY A 222 21.53 9.28 -23.51
C GLY A 222 20.69 9.37 -22.22
N GLU A 223 21.29 9.94 -21.18
CA GLU A 223 20.68 10.05 -19.85
C GLU A 223 19.74 11.24 -19.68
N GLU A 224 19.61 12.11 -20.68
CA GLU A 224 18.56 13.13 -20.73
C GLU A 224 17.18 12.47 -20.78
N ILE A 225 17.09 11.23 -21.31
CA ILE A 225 15.87 10.44 -21.36
C ILE A 225 15.57 9.94 -19.93
N PRO A 226 14.39 10.24 -19.36
CA PRO A 226 14.00 9.76 -18.04
C PRO A 226 14.17 8.24 -17.91
N LEU A 227 14.71 7.75 -16.80
CA LEU A 227 15.04 6.34 -16.61
C LEU A 227 13.81 5.44 -16.75
N TYR A 228 12.67 5.85 -16.24
CA TYR A 228 11.38 5.14 -16.42
C TYR A 228 11.03 4.99 -17.90
N ALA A 229 11.20 6.04 -18.69
CA ALA A 229 10.94 5.99 -20.14
C ALA A 229 11.92 5.06 -20.87
N ARG A 230 13.21 5.02 -20.47
CA ARG A 230 14.20 4.09 -21.03
C ARG A 230 13.83 2.63 -20.76
N ILE A 231 13.40 2.30 -19.54
CA ILE A 231 12.98 0.95 -19.17
C ILE A 231 11.75 0.53 -19.98
N ILE A 232 10.75 1.41 -20.06
CA ILE A 232 9.51 1.14 -20.81
C ILE A 232 9.80 1.02 -22.31
N ALA A 233 10.68 1.84 -22.89
CA ALA A 233 11.09 1.74 -24.29
C ALA A 233 11.72 0.38 -24.64
N ILE A 234 12.52 -0.19 -23.72
CA ILE A 234 13.09 -1.53 -23.87
C ILE A 234 11.98 -2.59 -23.80
N ALA A 235 11.11 -2.52 -22.78
CA ALA A 235 10.01 -3.45 -22.59
C ALA A 235 9.02 -3.43 -23.76
N ASP A 236 8.66 -2.25 -24.26
CA ASP A 236 7.81 -2.04 -25.44
C ASP A 236 8.43 -2.65 -26.69
N SER A 237 9.72 -2.36 -26.96
CA SER A 237 10.44 -2.91 -28.08
C SER A 237 10.51 -4.43 -28.04
N TYR A 238 10.75 -4.99 -26.86
CA TYR A 238 10.80 -6.43 -26.64
C TYR A 238 9.44 -7.08 -26.92
N ASP A 239 8.34 -6.55 -26.37
CA ASP A 239 6.99 -7.06 -26.64
C ASP A 239 6.64 -6.92 -28.12
N ALA A 240 7.00 -5.81 -28.74
CA ALA A 240 6.76 -5.61 -30.16
C ALA A 240 7.50 -6.63 -31.04
N MET A 241 8.66 -7.11 -30.61
CA MET A 241 9.40 -8.17 -31.32
C MET A 241 8.84 -9.57 -31.06
N LYS A 242 8.38 -9.86 -29.85
CA LYS A 242 7.79 -11.15 -29.46
C LYS A 242 6.33 -11.32 -29.88
N SER A 243 5.61 -10.24 -30.12
CA SER A 243 4.19 -10.28 -30.48
C SER A 243 3.99 -10.46 -31.98
N ARG A 244 2.93 -11.20 -32.36
CA ARG A 244 2.50 -11.34 -33.76
C ARG A 244 1.93 -10.01 -34.24
N LYS A 245 2.43 -9.49 -35.37
CA LYS A 245 1.89 -8.32 -36.06
C LYS A 245 1.30 -8.74 -37.42
N ILE A 246 0.47 -7.90 -38.04
CA ILE A 246 -0.14 -8.19 -39.34
C ILE A 246 0.89 -8.60 -40.40
N TYR A 247 2.03 -7.93 -40.35
CA TYR A 247 3.05 -8.05 -41.39
C TYR A 247 4.22 -8.94 -40.99
N ARG A 248 4.22 -9.52 -39.76
CA ARG A 248 5.35 -10.27 -39.27
C ARG A 248 4.94 -11.22 -38.14
N ASN A 249 5.43 -12.47 -38.24
CA ASN A 249 5.44 -13.43 -37.16
C ASN A 249 6.39 -12.95 -36.04
N PRO A 250 6.21 -13.43 -34.79
CA PRO A 250 7.18 -13.20 -33.71
C PRO A 250 8.59 -13.54 -34.20
N LEU A 251 9.57 -12.72 -33.79
CA LEU A 251 10.97 -13.04 -34.03
C LEU A 251 11.39 -14.23 -33.15
N ALA A 252 12.28 -15.05 -33.63
CA ALA A 252 12.91 -16.10 -32.83
C ALA A 252 13.78 -15.46 -31.75
N ASP A 253 13.87 -16.09 -30.57
CA ASP A 253 14.63 -15.56 -29.44
C ASP A 253 16.09 -15.28 -29.79
N GLU A 254 16.70 -16.08 -30.67
CA GLU A 254 18.07 -15.93 -31.21
C GLU A 254 18.29 -14.59 -31.96
N ILE A 255 17.24 -13.94 -32.43
CA ILE A 255 17.30 -12.65 -33.15
C ILE A 255 17.04 -11.46 -32.21
N ILE A 256 16.40 -11.71 -31.05
CA ILE A 256 16.03 -10.69 -30.09
C ILE A 256 17.20 -10.40 -29.14
N TYR A 257 18.05 -11.38 -28.90
CA TYR A 257 19.27 -11.31 -28.11
C TYR A 257 20.49 -11.23 -29.04
#